data_4222400d1676201e1e212f9709c4b125
#
_entry.id   4222400d1676201e1e212f9709c4b125
#
_cell.length_a   1.000
_cell.length_b   1.000
_cell.length_c   1.000
_cell.angle_alpha   90.00
_cell.angle_beta   90.00
_cell.angle_gamma   90.00
#
_symmetry.space_group_name_H-M   'P 1'
#
loop_
_entity.id
_entity.type
_entity.pdbx_description
1 polymer ?
#
loop_
_entity_poly.entity_id
_entity_poly.type
_entity_poly.pdbx_seq_one_letter_code
_entity_poly.pdbx_strand_id
1 'polypeptide(L)'
;MSIKKIAEKAGVSAATVSRVLNNPNYKCSSPEVRDRIWKAAIALNYTPNTAARNLKMGIQNTGKKVYYIGVLMTRMEKATTDPFFNELLRVIESEIHKQIAILTKVWYMPLFSSDKKCRRENLDQIIDEMYEETDQKCDGLIIIGKCNKEALKKLNQKYKSVVSVNRNSTNYEVDEVLCDGQKVAMMAVEYLISLGHRNIGYVGDCYNEARYRGYLEALHKHDMEPEAAYIMQTGQTEAEGYEAMQKFLQSEDRPTGIYCANDITAIGMLKYLGTNKNRYYVPSIIASDDIEEAQYTRPMLTTVALPKEEMGKFALYL
;
A
#
# COMPACT_ATOMS: atom_id res chain seq x y z
N MET A 1 24.26 -2.58 12.77
CA MET A 1 24.11 -1.76 14.02
C MET A 1 23.91 -2.68 15.21
N SER A 2 24.22 -2.28 16.47
CA SER A 2 24.21 -3.23 17.60
C SER A 2 23.24 -2.80 18.70
N ILE A 3 22.66 -3.80 19.39
CA ILE A 3 21.81 -3.63 20.58
C ILE A 3 22.50 -2.74 21.65
N LYS A 4 23.85 -2.78 21.74
CA LYS A 4 24.61 -1.94 22.66
C LYS A 4 24.40 -0.44 22.40
N LYS A 5 24.44 0.00 21.15
CA LYS A 5 24.21 1.43 20.79
C LYS A 5 22.78 1.90 21.08
N ILE A 6 21.80 0.99 20.94
CA ILE A 6 20.42 1.30 21.33
C ILE A 6 20.30 1.43 22.84
N ALA A 7 20.96 0.54 23.59
CA ALA A 7 21.01 0.55 25.03
C ALA A 7 21.59 1.86 25.59
N GLU A 8 22.70 2.31 25.05
CA GLU A 8 23.34 3.59 25.38
C GLU A 8 22.39 4.77 25.10
N LYS A 9 21.78 4.80 23.90
CA LYS A 9 20.88 5.90 23.49
C LYS A 9 19.57 5.92 24.28
N ALA A 10 19.05 4.76 24.70
CA ALA A 10 17.82 4.63 25.49
C ALA A 10 18.07 4.71 27.00
N GLY A 11 19.32 4.70 27.48
CA GLY A 11 19.68 4.73 28.89
C GLY A 11 19.24 3.48 29.64
N VAL A 12 19.37 2.30 29.04
CA VAL A 12 18.96 1.01 29.63
C VAL A 12 19.97 -0.09 29.32
N SER A 13 19.85 -1.25 29.96
CA SER A 13 20.73 -2.39 29.69
C SER A 13 20.47 -3.01 28.31
N ALA A 14 21.51 -3.54 27.67
CA ALA A 14 21.36 -4.29 26.42
C ALA A 14 20.40 -5.49 26.55
N ALA A 15 20.32 -6.09 27.72
CA ALA A 15 19.37 -7.16 28.01
C ALA A 15 17.90 -6.65 28.00
N THR A 16 17.65 -5.46 28.53
CA THR A 16 16.33 -4.82 28.49
C THR A 16 15.92 -4.49 27.07
N VAL A 17 16.83 -3.88 26.28
CA VAL A 17 16.61 -3.62 24.87
C VAL A 17 16.27 -4.91 24.11
N SER A 18 17.05 -5.96 24.30
CA SER A 18 16.82 -7.25 23.65
C SER A 18 15.46 -7.84 24.01
N ARG A 19 15.02 -7.76 25.26
CA ARG A 19 13.71 -8.26 25.69
C ARG A 19 12.57 -7.46 25.10
N VAL A 20 12.65 -6.11 25.10
CA VAL A 20 11.62 -5.23 24.56
C VAL A 20 11.47 -5.39 23.05
N LEU A 21 12.58 -5.44 22.29
CA LEU A 21 12.54 -5.55 20.84
C LEU A 21 12.19 -6.96 20.35
N ASN A 22 12.42 -8.01 21.16
CA ASN A 22 12.20 -9.39 20.76
C ASN A 22 11.00 -10.07 21.42
N ASN A 23 10.30 -9.43 22.36
CA ASN A 23 9.13 -10.00 23.01
C ASN A 23 8.02 -8.93 23.12
N PRO A 24 7.00 -8.98 22.26
CA PRO A 24 5.88 -8.03 22.28
C PRO A 24 5.15 -8.00 23.61
N ASN A 25 5.10 -9.15 24.32
CA ASN A 25 4.42 -9.32 25.59
C ASN A 25 5.32 -9.06 26.82
N TYR A 26 6.58 -8.64 26.60
CA TYR A 26 7.45 -8.34 27.74
C TYR A 26 6.95 -7.11 28.51
N LYS A 27 6.61 -7.33 29.77
CA LYS A 27 6.23 -6.24 30.70
C LYS A 27 7.48 -5.43 31.03
N CYS A 28 7.64 -4.30 30.35
CA CYS A 28 8.70 -3.34 30.64
C CYS A 28 8.42 -2.64 31.97
N SER A 29 9.46 -2.10 32.61
CA SER A 29 9.35 -1.36 33.87
C SER A 29 8.42 -0.15 33.80
N SER A 30 8.30 0.47 32.63
CA SER A 30 7.29 1.48 32.32
C SER A 30 7.08 1.62 30.78
N PRO A 31 5.92 2.17 30.35
CA PRO A 31 5.66 2.47 28.94
C PRO A 31 6.70 3.41 28.34
N GLU A 32 7.16 4.42 29.09
CA GLU A 32 8.13 5.41 28.65
C GLU A 32 9.50 4.80 28.31
N VAL A 33 9.90 3.78 29.06
CA VAL A 33 11.14 3.03 28.78
C VAL A 33 11.00 2.25 27.48
N ARG A 34 9.84 1.65 27.23
CA ARG A 34 9.54 0.95 25.98
C ARG A 34 9.63 1.89 24.80
N ASP A 35 8.99 3.06 24.88
CA ASP A 35 8.99 4.08 23.83
C ASP A 35 10.38 4.61 23.53
N ARG A 36 11.20 4.86 24.55
CA ARG A 36 12.60 5.29 24.37
C ARG A 36 13.41 4.25 23.61
N ILE A 37 13.23 2.97 23.90
CA ILE A 37 13.92 1.88 23.21
C ILE A 37 13.51 1.82 21.75
N TRP A 38 12.21 1.92 21.45
CA TRP A 38 11.71 1.93 20.07
C TRP A 38 12.15 3.16 19.30
N LYS A 39 12.09 4.36 19.88
CA LYS A 39 12.62 5.59 19.27
C LYS A 39 14.10 5.49 18.98
N ALA A 40 14.88 4.93 19.89
CA ALA A 40 16.32 4.73 19.67
C ALA A 40 16.61 3.70 18.58
N ALA A 41 15.84 2.61 18.50
CA ALA A 41 15.97 1.59 17.47
C ALA A 41 15.65 2.15 16.08
N ILE A 42 14.55 2.89 15.94
CA ILE A 42 14.13 3.56 14.69
C ILE A 42 15.21 4.59 14.26
N ALA A 43 15.65 5.45 15.18
CA ALA A 43 16.65 6.49 14.89
C ALA A 43 18.02 5.91 14.48
N LEU A 44 18.30 4.65 14.84
CA LEU A 44 19.53 3.94 14.49
C LEU A 44 19.33 2.96 13.33
N ASN A 45 18.16 2.95 12.68
CA ASN A 45 17.80 2.03 11.60
C ASN A 45 18.13 0.56 11.97
N TYR A 46 17.76 0.17 13.19
CA TYR A 46 18.05 -1.16 13.71
C TYR A 46 16.92 -2.12 13.38
N THR A 47 17.20 -3.11 12.57
CA THR A 47 16.35 -4.29 12.37
C THR A 47 16.82 -5.43 13.27
N PRO A 48 15.93 -6.05 14.10
CA PRO A 48 16.31 -7.21 14.90
C PRO A 48 16.84 -8.34 14.02
N ASN A 49 18.04 -8.84 14.31
CA ASN A 49 18.60 -9.98 13.59
C ASN A 49 17.89 -11.26 14.05
N THR A 50 16.87 -11.67 13.31
CA THR A 50 16.07 -12.87 13.59
C THR A 50 16.86 -14.16 13.46
N ALA A 51 17.89 -14.23 12.60
CA ALA A 51 18.78 -15.37 12.49
C ALA A 51 19.58 -15.60 13.78
N ALA A 52 20.14 -14.53 14.39
CA ALA A 52 20.82 -14.60 15.68
C ALA A 52 19.88 -14.95 16.84
N ARG A 53 18.60 -14.58 16.73
CA ARG A 53 17.54 -14.93 17.68
C ARG A 53 17.21 -16.42 17.64
N ASN A 54 17.03 -17.00 16.48
CA ASN A 54 16.71 -18.42 16.28
C ASN A 54 17.84 -19.33 16.76
N LEU A 55 19.10 -18.93 16.53
CA LEU A 55 20.29 -19.60 17.09
C LEU A 55 20.34 -19.55 18.62
N LYS A 56 19.95 -18.44 19.24
CA LYS A 56 19.98 -18.26 20.70
C LYS A 56 18.83 -18.92 21.45
N MET A 57 17.67 -19.10 20.79
CA MET A 57 16.51 -19.77 21.38
C MET A 57 16.62 -21.30 21.38
N GLY A 58 17.73 -21.87 20.86
CA GLY A 58 17.90 -23.33 20.83
C GLY A 58 16.73 -24.01 20.12
N ILE A 59 16.14 -23.37 19.10
CA ILE A 59 15.18 -24.02 18.24
C ILE A 59 15.97 -25.09 17.53
N GLN A 60 16.10 -26.23 18.22
CA GLN A 60 16.57 -27.45 17.62
C GLN A 60 15.71 -27.68 16.38
N ASN A 61 16.42 -27.88 15.30
CA ASN A 61 15.96 -28.29 14.00
C ASN A 61 14.70 -29.18 14.08
N THR A 62 13.52 -28.57 14.07
CA THR A 62 12.25 -29.31 13.94
C THR A 62 12.04 -29.78 12.50
N GLY A 63 13.09 -29.78 11.67
CA GLY A 63 13.02 -30.15 10.26
C GLY A 63 12.20 -29.18 9.40
N LYS A 64 11.69 -28.11 9.98
CA LYS A 64 10.90 -27.10 9.22
C LYS A 64 11.83 -26.15 8.51
N LYS A 65 11.70 -26.08 7.20
CA LYS A 65 12.42 -25.16 6.33
C LYS A 65 12.07 -23.71 6.69
N VAL A 66 13.09 -22.87 6.88
CA VAL A 66 12.91 -21.41 6.98
C VAL A 66 12.83 -20.83 5.58
N TYR A 67 11.81 -20.04 5.30
CA TYR A 67 11.64 -19.38 4.01
C TYR A 67 12.18 -17.95 4.05
N TYR A 68 12.84 -17.55 2.98
CA TYR A 68 13.40 -16.22 2.80
C TYR A 68 12.55 -15.47 1.76
N ILE A 69 11.96 -14.35 2.16
CA ILE A 69 11.00 -13.61 1.35
C ILE A 69 11.49 -12.19 1.11
N GLY A 70 11.47 -11.76 -0.15
CA GLY A 70 11.68 -10.38 -0.56
C GLY A 70 10.37 -9.66 -0.84
N VAL A 71 10.36 -8.35 -0.73
CA VAL A 71 9.22 -7.52 -1.13
C VAL A 71 9.65 -6.47 -2.15
N LEU A 72 8.95 -6.39 -3.28
CA LEU A 72 9.19 -5.41 -4.34
C LEU A 72 8.01 -4.41 -4.39
N MET A 73 8.28 -3.17 -4.02
CA MET A 73 7.34 -2.05 -4.09
C MET A 73 7.49 -1.34 -5.44
N THR A 74 6.48 -1.45 -6.31
CA THR A 74 6.58 -0.97 -7.70
C THR A 74 5.99 0.42 -7.93
N ARG A 75 5.21 0.97 -7.00
CA ARG A 75 4.61 2.31 -7.15
C ARG A 75 5.37 3.41 -6.41
N MET A 76 6.34 3.06 -5.59
CA MET A 76 6.96 3.95 -4.63
C MET A 76 8.46 4.07 -4.89
N GLU A 77 8.96 5.30 -4.88
CA GLU A 77 10.40 5.56 -4.81
C GLU A 77 10.93 5.55 -3.37
N LYS A 78 10.04 5.79 -2.40
CA LYS A 78 10.34 5.82 -0.96
C LYS A 78 9.15 5.32 -0.15
N ALA A 79 9.39 4.88 1.07
CA ALA A 79 8.38 4.34 1.99
C ALA A 79 7.21 5.29 2.34
N THR A 80 7.26 6.56 1.97
CA THR A 80 6.29 7.59 2.38
C THR A 80 5.36 8.08 1.27
N THR A 81 5.41 7.49 0.06
CA THR A 81 4.71 8.05 -1.10
C THR A 81 3.32 7.49 -1.37
N ASP A 82 2.98 6.31 -0.83
CA ASP A 82 1.62 5.73 -0.95
C ASP A 82 1.24 5.00 0.35
N PRO A 83 0.39 5.63 1.20
CA PRO A 83 0.01 5.08 2.50
C PRO A 83 -0.63 3.70 2.41
N PHE A 84 -1.50 3.44 1.43
CA PHE A 84 -2.16 2.14 1.26
C PHE A 84 -1.16 0.99 1.09
N PHE A 85 -0.17 1.16 0.21
CA PHE A 85 0.85 0.13 0.00
C PHE A 85 1.83 0.01 1.16
N ASN A 86 2.07 1.11 1.89
CA ASN A 86 2.84 1.06 3.13
C ASN A 86 2.13 0.27 4.23
N GLU A 87 0.83 0.44 4.38
CA GLU A 87 0.04 -0.34 5.34
C GLU A 87 0.07 -1.82 4.99
N LEU A 88 -0.05 -2.20 3.71
CA LEU A 88 0.12 -3.59 3.26
C LEU A 88 1.50 -4.14 3.61
N LEU A 89 2.57 -3.37 3.38
CA LEU A 89 3.93 -3.78 3.75
C LEU A 89 4.04 -4.00 5.26
N ARG A 90 3.49 -3.10 6.09
CA ARG A 90 3.48 -3.26 7.56
C ARG A 90 2.74 -4.53 8.01
N VAL A 91 1.63 -4.88 7.35
CA VAL A 91 0.94 -6.14 7.63
C VAL A 91 1.85 -7.33 7.32
N ILE A 92 2.48 -7.36 6.15
CA ILE A 92 3.41 -8.42 5.75
C ILE A 92 4.57 -8.50 6.76
N GLU A 93 5.19 -7.39 7.11
CA GLU A 93 6.27 -7.32 8.11
C GLU A 93 5.83 -7.85 9.48
N SER A 94 4.61 -7.57 9.90
CA SER A 94 4.08 -8.04 11.18
C SER A 94 3.75 -9.53 11.16
N GLU A 95 3.19 -10.03 10.06
CA GLU A 95 2.78 -11.42 9.92
C GLU A 95 3.95 -12.37 9.66
N ILE A 96 4.99 -11.94 8.93
CA ILE A 96 6.16 -12.78 8.62
C ILE A 96 6.87 -13.28 9.89
N HIS A 97 6.81 -12.50 10.98
CA HIS A 97 7.36 -12.90 12.27
C HIS A 97 6.60 -14.03 12.96
N LYS A 98 5.33 -14.25 12.57
CA LYS A 98 4.47 -15.33 13.08
C LYS A 98 4.69 -16.63 12.29
N GLN A 99 5.27 -16.53 11.10
CA GLN A 99 5.57 -17.65 10.22
C GLN A 99 7.04 -18.10 10.38
N ILE A 100 7.40 -19.26 9.81
CA ILE A 100 8.78 -19.71 9.72
C ILE A 100 9.42 -19.04 8.48
N ALA A 101 9.39 -17.73 8.44
CA ALA A 101 9.86 -16.93 7.32
C ALA A 101 10.67 -15.71 7.80
N ILE A 102 11.57 -15.24 6.93
CA ILE A 102 12.43 -14.08 7.16
C ILE A 102 12.26 -13.12 5.99
N LEU A 103 11.93 -11.86 6.29
CA LEU A 103 11.99 -10.79 5.31
C LEU A 103 13.45 -10.45 5.05
N THR A 104 13.92 -10.74 3.84
CA THR A 104 15.32 -10.52 3.44
C THR A 104 15.58 -9.08 3.06
N LYS A 105 14.71 -8.52 2.22
CA LYS A 105 14.86 -7.17 1.69
C LYS A 105 13.53 -6.60 1.19
N VAL A 106 13.41 -5.27 1.24
CA VAL A 106 12.35 -4.51 0.58
C VAL A 106 13.01 -3.61 -0.46
N TRP A 107 12.60 -3.77 -1.73
CA TRP A 107 13.05 -2.92 -2.83
C TRP A 107 11.94 -1.93 -3.20
N TYR A 108 12.33 -0.68 -3.49
CA TYR A 108 11.46 0.36 -3.98
C TYR A 108 11.88 0.71 -5.42
N MET A 109 11.23 0.09 -6.40
CA MET A 109 11.63 0.15 -7.80
C MET A 109 10.44 0.47 -8.73
N PRO A 110 10.04 1.74 -8.85
CA PRO A 110 8.92 2.14 -9.71
C PRO A 110 9.18 1.91 -11.20
N LEU A 111 10.42 1.62 -11.59
CA LEU A 111 10.72 1.22 -12.96
C LEU A 111 9.87 0.02 -13.41
N PHE A 112 9.64 -0.95 -12.51
CA PHE A 112 8.89 -2.17 -12.81
C PHE A 112 7.39 -1.93 -13.09
N SER A 113 6.84 -0.77 -12.72
CA SER A 113 5.46 -0.40 -13.05
C SER A 113 5.31 0.28 -14.41
N SER A 114 6.41 0.71 -15.05
CA SER A 114 6.42 1.52 -16.25
C SER A 114 6.87 0.75 -17.49
N ASP A 115 5.96 0.52 -18.43
CA ASP A 115 6.28 -0.15 -19.71
C ASP A 115 7.40 0.56 -20.48
N LYS A 116 7.43 1.90 -20.43
CA LYS A 116 8.45 2.70 -21.11
C LYS A 116 9.83 2.53 -20.47
N LYS A 117 9.90 2.50 -19.13
CA LYS A 117 11.17 2.30 -18.42
C LYS A 117 11.66 0.85 -18.58
N CYS A 118 10.78 -0.14 -18.41
CA CYS A 118 11.12 -1.55 -18.57
C CYS A 118 11.72 -1.88 -19.95
N ARG A 119 11.25 -1.23 -21.03
CA ARG A 119 11.80 -1.44 -22.38
C ARG A 119 13.18 -0.83 -22.60
N ARG A 120 13.63 0.09 -21.76
CA ARG A 120 14.91 0.81 -21.90
C ARG A 120 16.01 0.22 -21.04
N GLU A 121 15.64 -0.50 -19.98
CA GLU A 121 16.56 -1.04 -19.00
C GLU A 121 16.83 -2.54 -19.26
N ASN A 122 17.99 -3.00 -18.83
CA ASN A 122 18.32 -4.42 -18.83
C ASN A 122 17.69 -5.11 -17.62
N LEU A 123 16.46 -5.59 -17.78
CA LEU A 123 15.70 -6.21 -16.70
C LEU A 123 16.38 -7.45 -16.12
N ASP A 124 17.08 -8.24 -16.94
CA ASP A 124 17.76 -9.45 -16.48
C ASP A 124 18.88 -9.08 -15.50
N GLN A 125 19.69 -8.09 -15.87
CA GLN A 125 20.75 -7.60 -14.99
C GLN A 125 20.20 -7.06 -13.66
N ILE A 126 19.15 -6.23 -13.72
CA ILE A 126 18.53 -5.65 -12.51
C ILE A 126 17.99 -6.76 -11.60
N ILE A 127 17.32 -7.76 -12.17
CA ILE A 127 16.75 -8.88 -11.40
C ILE A 127 17.86 -9.76 -10.82
N ASP A 128 18.94 -9.97 -11.55
CA ASP A 128 20.12 -10.70 -11.04
C ASP A 128 20.75 -9.96 -9.87
N GLU A 129 20.98 -8.65 -9.99
CA GLU A 129 21.48 -7.81 -8.90
C GLU A 129 20.57 -7.87 -7.66
N MET A 130 19.24 -7.79 -7.83
CA MET A 130 18.28 -7.94 -6.73
C MET A 130 18.42 -9.30 -6.03
N TYR A 131 18.61 -10.38 -6.79
CA TYR A 131 18.74 -11.71 -6.24
C TYR A 131 20.09 -11.90 -5.50
N GLU A 132 21.17 -11.34 -6.03
CA GLU A 132 22.49 -11.35 -5.41
C GLU A 132 22.52 -10.55 -4.09
N GLU A 133 21.82 -9.43 -4.01
CA GLU A 133 21.69 -8.63 -2.79
C GLU A 133 21.10 -9.40 -1.59
N THR A 134 20.48 -10.54 -1.82
CA THR A 134 19.95 -11.46 -0.79
C THR A 134 20.84 -12.67 -0.57
N ASP A 135 22.13 -12.63 -0.98
CA ASP A 135 23.03 -13.79 -0.97
C ASP A 135 22.44 -15.02 -1.68
N GLN A 136 21.61 -14.81 -2.70
CA GLN A 136 20.89 -15.83 -3.48
C GLN A 136 19.98 -16.74 -2.61
N LYS A 137 19.52 -16.24 -1.46
CA LYS A 137 18.71 -17.00 -0.49
C LYS A 137 17.23 -16.64 -0.49
N CYS A 138 16.77 -15.80 -1.42
CA CYS A 138 15.36 -15.42 -1.51
C CYS A 138 14.54 -16.56 -2.14
N ASP A 139 13.67 -17.20 -1.36
CA ASP A 139 12.79 -18.28 -1.83
C ASP A 139 11.56 -17.71 -2.54
N GLY A 140 10.98 -16.61 -2.04
CA GLY A 140 9.77 -15.99 -2.59
C GLY A 140 9.86 -14.47 -2.72
N LEU A 141 9.13 -13.93 -3.67
CA LEU A 141 9.02 -12.50 -3.90
C LEU A 141 7.56 -12.07 -3.87
N ILE A 142 7.23 -11.13 -2.98
CA ILE A 142 5.93 -10.46 -2.97
C ILE A 142 6.06 -9.14 -3.71
N ILE A 143 5.27 -8.95 -4.76
CA ILE A 143 5.24 -7.72 -5.55
C ILE A 143 4.03 -6.91 -5.13
N ILE A 144 4.24 -5.71 -4.62
CA ILE A 144 3.17 -4.81 -4.18
C ILE A 144 3.03 -3.66 -5.18
N GLY A 145 1.88 -3.61 -5.85
CA GLY A 145 1.56 -2.64 -6.88
C GLY A 145 1.63 -3.20 -8.29
N LYS A 146 1.34 -2.35 -9.29
CA LYS A 146 1.36 -2.72 -10.71
C LYS A 146 2.78 -3.13 -11.13
N CYS A 147 2.90 -4.25 -11.82
CA CYS A 147 4.15 -4.70 -12.44
C CYS A 147 3.98 -4.87 -13.95
N ASN A 148 5.01 -4.48 -14.72
CA ASN A 148 5.05 -4.72 -16.16
C ASN A 148 5.06 -6.22 -16.44
N LYS A 149 4.33 -6.66 -17.48
CA LYS A 149 4.15 -8.08 -17.81
C LYS A 149 5.47 -8.82 -18.09
N GLU A 150 6.38 -8.20 -18.84
CA GLU A 150 7.68 -8.81 -19.16
C GLU A 150 8.56 -8.92 -17.91
N ALA A 151 8.60 -7.86 -17.11
CA ALA A 151 9.31 -7.87 -15.83
C ALA A 151 8.76 -8.94 -14.88
N LEU A 152 7.43 -9.05 -14.79
CA LEU A 152 6.76 -10.06 -13.97
C LEU A 152 7.14 -11.48 -14.40
N LYS A 153 7.16 -11.75 -15.72
CA LYS A 153 7.57 -13.04 -16.27
C LYS A 153 9.03 -13.39 -15.92
N LYS A 154 9.94 -12.40 -16.02
CA LYS A 154 11.36 -12.60 -15.67
C LYS A 154 11.55 -12.83 -14.16
N LEU A 155 10.85 -12.07 -13.31
CA LEU A 155 10.84 -12.27 -11.87
C LEU A 155 10.33 -13.68 -11.52
N ASN A 156 9.24 -14.13 -12.15
CA ASN A 156 8.69 -15.47 -11.94
C ASN A 156 9.62 -16.62 -12.41
N GLN A 157 10.52 -16.34 -13.34
CA GLN A 157 11.55 -17.30 -13.74
C GLN A 157 12.72 -17.34 -12.76
N LYS A 158 13.00 -16.22 -12.08
CA LYS A 158 14.16 -16.10 -11.17
C LYS A 158 13.86 -16.59 -9.76
N TYR A 159 12.69 -16.27 -9.21
CA TYR A 159 12.29 -16.63 -7.86
C TYR A 159 11.43 -17.91 -7.87
N LYS A 160 11.49 -18.72 -6.81
CA LYS A 160 10.75 -19.99 -6.72
C LYS A 160 9.24 -19.79 -6.61
N SER A 161 8.83 -18.72 -5.95
CA SER A 161 7.45 -18.29 -5.81
C SER A 161 7.37 -16.79 -5.98
N VAL A 162 6.40 -16.32 -6.75
CA VAL A 162 6.12 -14.89 -6.92
C VAL A 162 4.63 -14.66 -6.71
N VAL A 163 4.30 -13.77 -5.81
CA VAL A 163 2.93 -13.37 -5.49
C VAL A 163 2.75 -11.89 -5.78
N SER A 164 1.73 -11.53 -6.54
CA SER A 164 1.37 -10.14 -6.81
C SER A 164 0.24 -9.69 -5.90
N VAL A 165 0.44 -8.59 -5.19
CA VAL A 165 -0.59 -7.90 -4.42
C VAL A 165 -0.92 -6.59 -5.11
N ASN A 166 -2.09 -6.54 -5.76
CA ASN A 166 -2.44 -5.39 -6.60
C ASN A 166 -3.95 -5.14 -6.56
N ARG A 167 -4.37 -4.03 -7.17
CA ARG A 167 -5.79 -3.66 -7.35
C ARG A 167 -6.40 -4.23 -8.64
N ASN A 168 -5.55 -4.55 -9.62
CA ASN A 168 -5.96 -5.11 -10.91
C ASN A 168 -5.17 -6.38 -11.21
N SER A 169 -5.81 -7.35 -11.86
CA SER A 169 -5.18 -8.62 -12.19
C SER A 169 -3.98 -8.47 -13.13
N THR A 170 -2.98 -9.35 -12.94
CA THR A 170 -1.84 -9.56 -13.84
C THR A 170 -2.18 -10.51 -15.00
N ASN A 171 -3.44 -10.96 -15.14
CA ASN A 171 -3.90 -11.96 -16.09
C ASN A 171 -3.28 -13.35 -15.85
N TYR A 172 -3.19 -13.76 -14.60
CA TYR A 172 -2.78 -15.10 -14.17
C TYR A 172 -1.33 -15.50 -14.51
N GLU A 173 -0.44 -14.54 -14.66
CA GLU A 173 0.99 -14.83 -14.88
C GLU A 173 1.69 -15.35 -13.60
N VAL A 174 1.16 -15.01 -12.42
CA VAL A 174 1.62 -15.41 -11.08
C VAL A 174 0.42 -15.56 -10.15
N ASP A 175 0.63 -16.08 -8.96
CA ASP A 175 -0.38 -16.05 -7.91
C ASP A 175 -0.72 -14.61 -7.51
N GLU A 176 -2.01 -14.32 -7.31
CA GLU A 176 -2.48 -12.95 -7.10
C GLU A 176 -3.34 -12.82 -5.85
N VAL A 177 -3.10 -11.77 -5.10
CA VAL A 177 -4.01 -11.28 -4.06
C VAL A 177 -4.62 -9.97 -4.54
N LEU A 178 -5.92 -9.99 -4.79
CA LEU A 178 -6.65 -8.86 -5.33
C LEU A 178 -7.79 -8.45 -4.40
N CYS A 179 -8.12 -7.16 -4.41
CA CYS A 179 -9.41 -6.68 -3.93
C CYS A 179 -10.31 -6.39 -5.14
N ASP A 180 -11.59 -6.73 -5.02
CA ASP A 180 -12.58 -6.46 -6.07
C ASP A 180 -12.86 -4.96 -6.18
N GLY A 181 -12.05 -4.26 -6.97
CA GLY A 181 -12.16 -2.82 -7.19
C GLY A 181 -13.48 -2.40 -7.83
N GLN A 182 -14.09 -3.28 -8.64
CA GLN A 182 -15.39 -3.02 -9.26
C GLN A 182 -16.49 -2.96 -8.19
N LYS A 183 -16.53 -3.95 -7.31
CA LYS A 183 -17.47 -4.00 -6.18
C LYS A 183 -17.26 -2.83 -5.22
N VAL A 184 -16.02 -2.47 -4.92
CA VAL A 184 -15.66 -1.31 -4.08
C VAL A 184 -16.24 -0.02 -4.65
N ALA A 185 -16.06 0.22 -5.94
CA ALA A 185 -16.59 1.39 -6.60
C ALA A 185 -18.12 1.40 -6.64
N MET A 186 -18.74 0.26 -6.92
CA MET A 186 -20.19 0.12 -6.88
C MET A 186 -20.74 0.50 -5.49
N MET A 187 -20.15 0.01 -4.41
CA MET A 187 -20.57 0.35 -3.04
C MET A 187 -20.47 1.86 -2.79
N ALA A 188 -19.39 2.51 -3.21
CA ALA A 188 -19.20 3.93 -3.02
C ALA A 188 -20.22 4.77 -3.81
N VAL A 189 -20.44 4.42 -5.07
CA VAL A 189 -21.36 5.14 -5.95
C VAL A 189 -22.81 4.91 -5.54
N GLU A 190 -23.20 3.67 -5.21
CA GLU A 190 -24.54 3.35 -4.70
C GLU A 190 -24.83 4.10 -3.37
N TYR A 191 -23.82 4.30 -2.53
CA TYR A 191 -23.96 5.10 -1.32
C TYR A 191 -24.27 6.58 -1.67
N LEU A 192 -23.58 7.20 -2.64
CA LEU A 192 -23.90 8.54 -3.11
C LEU A 192 -25.32 8.61 -3.69
N ILE A 193 -25.73 7.61 -4.47
CA ILE A 193 -27.09 7.52 -5.04
C ILE A 193 -28.14 7.44 -3.92
N SER A 194 -27.88 6.65 -2.87
CA SER A 194 -28.76 6.51 -1.71
C SER A 194 -28.96 7.82 -0.95
N LEU A 195 -27.96 8.72 -0.99
CA LEU A 195 -28.04 10.07 -0.42
C LEU A 195 -28.77 11.07 -1.33
N GLY A 196 -29.26 10.63 -2.49
CA GLY A 196 -30.02 11.44 -3.43
C GLY A 196 -29.19 12.10 -4.52
N HIS A 197 -27.89 11.85 -4.61
CA HIS A 197 -27.07 12.37 -5.71
C HIS A 197 -27.48 11.74 -7.04
N ARG A 198 -27.53 12.57 -8.09
CA ARG A 198 -27.79 12.14 -9.47
C ARG A 198 -26.67 12.58 -10.42
N ASN A 199 -26.03 13.69 -10.13
CA ASN A 199 -24.85 14.19 -10.84
C ASN A 199 -23.62 13.69 -10.08
N ILE A 200 -23.09 12.52 -10.48
CA ILE A 200 -22.00 11.84 -9.80
C ILE A 200 -20.78 11.83 -10.69
N GLY A 201 -19.67 12.36 -10.18
CA GLY A 201 -18.38 12.38 -10.87
C GLY A 201 -17.46 11.24 -10.44
N TYR A 202 -16.44 11.01 -11.28
CA TYR A 202 -15.34 10.09 -11.03
C TYR A 202 -14.01 10.81 -11.14
N VAL A 203 -13.11 10.55 -10.18
CA VAL A 203 -11.73 11.03 -10.20
C VAL A 203 -10.78 9.85 -9.98
N GLY A 204 -10.02 9.48 -11.00
CA GLY A 204 -9.12 8.32 -10.95
C GLY A 204 -8.60 7.93 -12.31
N ASP A 205 -7.93 6.76 -12.39
CA ASP A 205 -7.52 6.18 -13.67
C ASP A 205 -8.75 5.58 -14.39
N CYS A 206 -8.94 5.96 -15.66
CA CYS A 206 -10.02 5.47 -16.52
C CYS A 206 -9.57 4.32 -17.43
N TYR A 207 -8.27 4.03 -17.49
CA TYR A 207 -7.71 3.04 -18.39
C TYR A 207 -7.47 1.71 -17.66
N ASN A 208 -8.21 0.68 -18.07
CA ASN A 208 -8.07 -0.68 -17.54
C ASN A 208 -8.19 -0.78 -15.99
N GLU A 209 -9.00 0.11 -15.41
CA GLU A 209 -9.19 0.24 -13.97
C GLU A 209 -10.54 -0.36 -13.54
N ALA A 210 -10.49 -1.33 -12.62
CA ALA A 210 -11.68 -2.02 -12.12
C ALA A 210 -12.68 -1.06 -11.44
N ARG A 211 -12.17 -0.07 -10.71
CA ARG A 211 -13.02 0.91 -10.01
C ARG A 211 -13.76 1.85 -10.98
N TYR A 212 -13.14 2.20 -12.11
CA TYR A 212 -13.85 2.95 -13.15
C TYR A 212 -14.99 2.14 -13.76
N ARG A 213 -14.76 0.85 -14.02
CA ARG A 213 -15.85 -0.06 -14.47
C ARG A 213 -16.97 -0.16 -13.45
N GLY A 214 -16.64 -0.27 -12.15
CA GLY A 214 -17.64 -0.30 -11.09
C GLY A 214 -18.44 0.99 -10.96
N TYR A 215 -17.82 2.16 -11.18
CA TYR A 215 -18.50 3.44 -11.25
C TYR A 215 -19.54 3.45 -12.40
N LEU A 216 -19.12 3.05 -13.60
CA LEU A 216 -20.01 2.99 -14.76
C LEU A 216 -21.17 1.99 -14.55
N GLU A 217 -20.87 0.82 -14.00
CA GLU A 217 -21.88 -0.21 -13.73
C GLU A 217 -22.90 0.25 -12.67
N ALA A 218 -22.46 0.94 -11.62
CA ALA A 218 -23.36 1.47 -10.60
C ALA A 218 -24.31 2.52 -11.18
N LEU A 219 -23.81 3.43 -12.03
CA LEU A 219 -24.67 4.41 -12.71
C LEU A 219 -25.68 3.69 -13.61
N HIS A 220 -25.23 2.77 -14.47
CA HIS A 220 -26.10 2.05 -15.38
C HIS A 220 -27.19 1.24 -14.66
N LYS A 221 -26.88 0.62 -13.55
CA LYS A 221 -27.84 -0.13 -12.70
C LYS A 221 -28.97 0.76 -12.16
N HIS A 222 -28.74 2.05 -12.09
CA HIS A 222 -29.70 3.05 -11.61
C HIS A 222 -30.25 3.96 -12.73
N ASP A 223 -30.17 3.50 -14.00
CA ASP A 223 -30.63 4.22 -15.17
C ASP A 223 -30.02 5.65 -15.29
N MET A 224 -28.74 5.78 -14.91
CA MET A 224 -27.96 7.00 -14.97
C MET A 224 -26.83 6.87 -15.99
N GLU A 225 -26.65 7.91 -16.80
CA GLU A 225 -25.54 7.95 -17.76
C GLU A 225 -24.34 8.73 -17.19
N PRO A 226 -23.11 8.28 -17.48
CA PRO A 226 -21.91 9.00 -17.08
C PRO A 226 -21.77 10.30 -17.90
N GLU A 227 -21.64 11.43 -17.22
CA GLU A 227 -21.38 12.72 -17.89
C GLU A 227 -19.87 12.92 -18.05
N ALA A 228 -19.42 13.13 -19.27
CA ALA A 228 -17.99 13.26 -19.59
C ALA A 228 -17.32 14.43 -18.85
N ALA A 229 -18.05 15.52 -18.61
CA ALA A 229 -17.58 16.68 -17.85
C ALA A 229 -17.31 16.35 -16.36
N TYR A 230 -17.86 15.24 -15.84
CA TYR A 230 -17.72 14.82 -14.44
C TYR A 230 -16.59 13.77 -14.26
N ILE A 231 -15.92 13.36 -15.34
CA ILE A 231 -14.86 12.34 -15.29
C ILE A 231 -13.50 13.02 -15.40
N MET A 232 -12.67 12.87 -14.36
CA MET A 232 -11.32 13.40 -14.32
C MET A 232 -10.32 12.24 -14.29
N GLN A 233 -9.63 12.03 -15.44
CA GLN A 233 -8.51 11.11 -15.53
C GLN A 233 -7.34 11.62 -14.71
N THR A 234 -6.84 10.81 -13.77
CA THR A 234 -5.68 11.14 -12.93
C THR A 234 -4.77 9.93 -12.73
N GLY A 235 -3.49 10.18 -12.37
CA GLY A 235 -2.54 9.16 -11.89
C GLY A 235 -2.73 8.78 -10.43
N GLN A 236 -3.82 9.26 -9.81
CA GLN A 236 -4.21 8.94 -8.43
C GLN A 236 -3.22 9.48 -7.38
N THR A 237 -2.77 10.71 -7.55
CA THR A 237 -1.92 11.43 -6.60
C THR A 237 -2.69 12.56 -5.90
N GLU A 238 -2.15 13.03 -4.77
CA GLU A 238 -2.72 14.17 -4.03
C GLU A 238 -2.75 15.44 -4.88
N ALA A 239 -1.66 15.72 -5.62
CA ALA A 239 -1.55 16.91 -6.47
C ALA A 239 -2.61 16.91 -7.58
N GLU A 240 -2.81 15.76 -8.24
CA GLU A 240 -3.83 15.63 -9.30
C GLU A 240 -5.25 15.72 -8.74
N GLY A 241 -5.48 15.24 -7.51
CA GLY A 241 -6.76 15.45 -6.81
C GLY A 241 -7.05 16.94 -6.55
N TYR A 242 -6.03 17.67 -6.11
CA TYR A 242 -6.11 19.12 -5.92
C TYR A 242 -6.46 19.84 -7.23
N GLU A 243 -5.80 19.48 -8.33
CA GLU A 243 -6.08 20.05 -9.66
C GLU A 243 -7.46 19.65 -10.20
N ALA A 244 -7.90 18.41 -9.98
CA ALA A 244 -9.22 17.95 -10.39
C ALA A 244 -10.32 18.77 -9.71
N MET A 245 -10.19 19.03 -8.41
CA MET A 245 -11.16 19.87 -7.68
C MET A 245 -11.15 21.31 -8.18
N GLN A 246 -9.98 21.85 -8.51
CA GLN A 246 -9.87 23.18 -9.13
C GLN A 246 -10.63 23.27 -10.46
N LYS A 247 -10.52 22.24 -11.30
CA LYS A 247 -11.24 22.17 -12.58
C LYS A 247 -12.75 22.10 -12.38
N PHE A 248 -13.23 21.26 -11.45
CA PHE A 248 -14.66 21.22 -11.13
C PHE A 248 -15.19 22.57 -10.65
N LEU A 249 -14.42 23.29 -9.84
CA LEU A 249 -14.87 24.61 -9.37
C LEU A 249 -14.97 25.65 -10.49
N GLN A 250 -14.17 25.53 -11.53
CA GLN A 250 -14.18 26.41 -12.70
C GLN A 250 -15.28 26.06 -13.72
N SER A 251 -15.82 24.85 -13.69
CA SER A 251 -16.90 24.42 -14.58
C SER A 251 -18.24 25.02 -14.14
N GLU A 252 -19.10 25.32 -15.10
CA GLU A 252 -20.49 25.71 -14.83
C GLU A 252 -21.33 24.49 -14.45
N ASP A 253 -21.13 23.39 -15.13
CA ASP A 253 -21.75 22.10 -14.83
C ASP A 253 -20.84 21.23 -13.97
N ARG A 254 -21.37 20.78 -12.81
CA ARG A 254 -20.56 20.15 -11.73
C ARG A 254 -21.29 18.99 -11.11
N PRO A 255 -20.54 17.91 -10.75
CA PRO A 255 -21.13 16.81 -10.00
C PRO A 255 -21.47 17.23 -8.56
N THR A 256 -22.57 16.77 -8.03
CA THR A 256 -22.95 16.99 -6.62
C THR A 256 -22.36 15.95 -5.68
N GLY A 257 -22.08 14.76 -6.19
CA GLY A 257 -21.33 13.69 -5.52
C GLY A 257 -20.12 13.29 -6.34
N ILE A 258 -19.01 12.94 -5.72
CA ILE A 258 -17.78 12.54 -6.41
C ILE A 258 -17.24 11.27 -5.77
N TYR A 259 -17.00 10.24 -6.59
CA TYR A 259 -16.25 9.09 -6.20
C TYR A 259 -14.78 9.23 -6.66
N CYS A 260 -13.87 9.24 -5.69
CA CYS A 260 -12.44 9.18 -5.93
C CYS A 260 -11.95 7.75 -5.87
N ALA A 261 -11.17 7.31 -6.85
CA ALA A 261 -10.64 5.96 -6.88
C ALA A 261 -9.76 5.62 -5.66
N ASN A 262 -9.11 6.61 -5.02
CA ASN A 262 -8.34 6.42 -3.80
C ASN A 262 -8.41 7.63 -2.86
N ASP A 263 -8.08 7.39 -1.59
CA ASP A 263 -8.15 8.40 -0.54
C ASP A 263 -7.16 9.55 -0.75
N ILE A 264 -5.95 9.27 -1.23
CA ILE A 264 -4.92 10.30 -1.45
C ILE A 264 -5.39 11.37 -2.45
N THR A 265 -6.06 10.94 -3.52
CA THR A 265 -6.67 11.89 -4.49
C THR A 265 -7.78 12.70 -3.84
N ALA A 266 -8.65 12.05 -3.05
CA ALA A 266 -9.72 12.74 -2.33
C ALA A 266 -9.18 13.73 -1.30
N ILE A 267 -8.09 13.41 -0.60
CA ILE A 267 -7.40 14.31 0.32
C ILE A 267 -6.91 15.56 -0.43
N GLY A 268 -6.34 15.41 -1.62
CA GLY A 268 -5.98 16.52 -2.49
C GLY A 268 -7.15 17.43 -2.82
N MET A 269 -8.30 16.84 -3.14
CA MET A 269 -9.54 17.59 -3.40
C MET A 269 -10.01 18.35 -2.16
N LEU A 270 -10.02 17.71 -0.99
CA LEU A 270 -10.38 18.36 0.28
C LEU A 270 -9.43 19.49 0.65
N LYS A 271 -8.13 19.34 0.40
CA LYS A 271 -7.14 20.42 0.59
C LYS A 271 -7.46 21.64 -0.27
N TYR A 272 -7.82 21.43 -1.56
CA TYR A 272 -8.23 22.54 -2.41
C TYR A 272 -9.46 23.24 -1.86
N LEU A 273 -10.50 22.51 -1.47
CA LEU A 273 -11.72 23.07 -0.85
C LEU A 273 -11.42 23.85 0.43
N GLY A 274 -10.50 23.35 1.26
CA GLY A 274 -10.08 24.02 2.49
C GLY A 274 -9.30 25.32 2.27
N THR A 275 -8.56 25.45 1.19
CA THR A 275 -7.83 26.67 0.83
C THR A 275 -8.68 27.68 0.07
N ASN A 276 -9.74 27.22 -0.60
CA ASN A 276 -10.61 28.07 -1.39
C ASN A 276 -11.72 28.69 -0.51
N LYS A 277 -11.81 30.03 -0.52
CA LYS A 277 -12.87 30.75 0.20
C LYS A 277 -14.24 30.69 -0.47
N ASN A 278 -14.33 30.16 -1.69
CA ASN A 278 -15.58 29.99 -2.41
C ASN A 278 -16.37 28.82 -1.84
N ARG A 279 -17.38 29.10 -1.03
CA ARG A 279 -18.24 28.11 -0.38
C ARG A 279 -19.52 27.78 -1.16
N TYR A 280 -19.65 28.26 -2.40
CA TYR A 280 -20.85 28.02 -3.20
C TYR A 280 -20.94 26.62 -3.81
N TYR A 281 -19.84 25.89 -3.80
CA TYR A 281 -19.82 24.52 -4.28
C TYR A 281 -19.02 23.62 -3.31
N VAL A 282 -19.74 22.71 -2.67
CA VAL A 282 -19.16 21.70 -1.76
C VAL A 282 -19.80 20.36 -2.10
N PRO A 283 -19.17 19.55 -2.97
CA PRO A 283 -19.69 18.23 -3.32
C PRO A 283 -19.52 17.25 -2.16
N SER A 284 -20.36 16.21 -2.12
CA SER A 284 -20.10 15.03 -1.31
C SER A 284 -18.96 14.22 -1.93
N ILE A 285 -17.93 13.92 -1.17
CA ILE A 285 -16.77 13.15 -1.65
C ILE A 285 -16.70 11.83 -0.90
N ILE A 286 -16.61 10.73 -1.64
CA ILE A 286 -16.34 9.39 -1.13
C ILE A 286 -15.15 8.80 -1.87
N ALA A 287 -14.33 8.03 -1.19
CA ALA A 287 -13.15 7.41 -1.78
C ALA A 287 -13.03 5.92 -1.42
N SER A 288 -11.91 5.31 -1.71
CA SER A 288 -11.56 3.94 -1.33
C SER A 288 -10.13 3.89 -0.84
N ASP A 289 -9.86 3.04 0.08
CA ASP A 289 -8.61 2.52 0.64
C ASP A 289 -8.64 2.50 2.17
N ASP A 290 -9.37 3.44 2.83
CA ASP A 290 -9.44 3.62 4.29
C ASP A 290 -8.02 3.74 4.90
N ILE A 291 -7.24 4.68 4.36
CA ILE A 291 -5.91 4.98 4.91
C ILE A 291 -6.02 5.79 6.21
N GLU A 292 -5.00 5.72 7.06
CA GLU A 292 -4.98 6.43 8.34
C GLU A 292 -5.19 7.94 8.17
N GLU A 293 -4.60 8.56 7.13
CA GLU A 293 -4.70 9.98 6.81
C GLU A 293 -6.14 10.44 6.55
N ALA A 294 -7.01 9.56 6.04
CA ALA A 294 -8.42 9.87 5.78
C ALA A 294 -9.17 10.29 7.05
N GLN A 295 -8.81 9.73 8.21
CA GLN A 295 -9.42 10.00 9.50
C GLN A 295 -9.10 11.40 10.04
N TYR A 296 -8.00 12.00 9.58
CA TYR A 296 -7.54 13.31 10.05
C TYR A 296 -8.00 14.48 9.16
N THR A 297 -8.69 14.21 8.06
CA THR A 297 -9.23 15.27 7.19
C THR A 297 -10.37 16.04 7.88
N ARG A 298 -10.65 17.24 7.40
CA ARG A 298 -11.76 18.07 7.90
C ARG A 298 -12.53 18.68 6.71
N PRO A 299 -13.76 18.21 6.43
CA PRO A 299 -14.47 17.10 7.10
C PRO A 299 -13.73 15.77 6.98
N MET A 300 -14.02 14.80 7.89
CA MET A 300 -13.47 13.46 7.81
C MET A 300 -13.91 12.79 6.50
N LEU A 301 -12.97 12.21 5.76
CA LEU A 301 -13.24 11.59 4.48
C LEU A 301 -14.06 10.31 4.67
N THR A 302 -15.16 10.21 3.94
CA THR A 302 -15.90 8.95 3.78
C THR A 302 -15.16 8.07 2.78
N THR A 303 -14.86 6.83 3.16
CA THR A 303 -14.09 5.91 2.33
C THR A 303 -14.57 4.47 2.48
N VAL A 304 -14.36 3.66 1.44
CA VAL A 304 -14.60 2.21 1.48
C VAL A 304 -13.34 1.51 1.95
N ALA A 305 -13.44 0.81 3.07
CA ALA A 305 -12.32 0.06 3.62
C ALA A 305 -11.95 -1.14 2.75
N LEU A 306 -10.67 -1.28 2.42
CA LEU A 306 -10.12 -2.46 1.76
C LEU A 306 -9.54 -3.42 2.80
N PRO A 307 -9.65 -4.76 2.60
CA PRO A 307 -9.21 -5.76 3.56
C PRO A 307 -7.67 -5.91 3.56
N LYS A 308 -6.96 -4.85 3.93
CA LYS A 308 -5.48 -4.77 3.88
C LYS A 308 -4.79 -5.85 4.73
N GLU A 309 -5.40 -6.17 5.89
CA GLU A 309 -4.86 -7.19 6.78
C GLU A 309 -4.93 -8.58 6.14
N GLU A 310 -6.07 -8.95 5.55
CA GLU A 310 -6.27 -10.20 4.85
C GLU A 310 -5.39 -10.27 3.61
N MET A 311 -5.30 -9.19 2.83
CA MET A 311 -4.46 -9.12 1.64
C MET A 311 -2.99 -9.39 1.98
N GLY A 312 -2.45 -8.75 3.03
CA GLY A 312 -1.07 -8.96 3.47
C GLY A 312 -0.82 -10.39 3.98
N LYS A 313 -1.78 -10.98 4.72
CA LYS A 313 -1.68 -12.36 5.19
C LYS A 313 -1.71 -13.36 4.04
N PHE A 314 -2.66 -13.22 3.10
CA PHE A 314 -2.74 -14.12 1.95
C PHE A 314 -1.51 -14.05 1.07
N ALA A 315 -0.89 -12.88 0.92
CA ALA A 315 0.36 -12.75 0.18
C ALA A 315 1.52 -13.57 0.76
N LEU A 316 1.49 -13.86 2.06
CA LEU A 316 2.48 -14.70 2.73
C LEU A 316 2.14 -16.19 2.69
N TYR A 317 0.87 -16.55 2.49
CA TYR A 317 0.43 -17.94 2.50
C TYR A 317 0.54 -18.59 1.11
N LEU A 318 0.57 -17.80 0.04
CA LEU A 318 0.78 -18.24 -1.34
C LEU A 318 2.26 -18.35 -1.69
#